data_93e564c7c3ae8e473ccd9ccc517bea35
#
_entry.id   93e564c7c3ae8e473ccd9ccc517bea35
#
_cell.length_a   1.000
_cell.length_b   1.000
_cell.length_c   1.000
_cell.angle_alpha   90.00
_cell.angle_beta   90.00
_cell.angle_gamma   90.00
#
_symmetry.space_group_name_H-M   'P 1'
#
loop_
_entity.id
_entity.type
_entity.pdbx_description
1 polymer ?
#
loop_
_entity_poly.entity_id
_entity_poly.type
_entity_poly.pdbx_seq_one_letter_code
_entity_poly.pdbx_strand_id
1 'polypeptide(L)'
;MFRWYTKGVMKKGVVTGDYPNLPYEPYDGHMGMPEVDVHVCRMDKTCVEVCPTGAIDEGYNTISIDMGKCIFCGECARHCPEQAIKMSKKFELAAKDAQDLKVVYRIDRKQ
;
A
#
# COMPACT_ATOMS: atom_id res chain seq x y z
N MET A 1 38.20 -4.95 -11.37
CA MET A 1 36.72 -4.92 -11.37
C MET A 1 36.11 -4.66 -9.98
N PHE A 2 36.68 -5.26 -8.93
CA PHE A 2 36.20 -5.02 -7.57
C PHE A 2 36.74 -3.76 -6.88
N ARG A 3 37.71 -3.08 -7.47
CA ARG A 3 38.39 -1.92 -6.83
C ARG A 3 37.46 -0.75 -6.51
N TRP A 4 36.52 -0.46 -7.38
CA TRP A 4 35.55 0.63 -7.15
C TRP A 4 34.54 0.26 -6.08
N TYR A 5 34.08 -0.99 -6.05
CA TYR A 5 33.18 -1.52 -5.06
C TYR A 5 33.78 -1.49 -3.66
N THR A 6 34.95 -2.05 -3.52
CA THR A 6 35.67 -2.11 -2.23
C THR A 6 36.02 -0.73 -1.70
N LYS A 7 36.41 0.20 -2.55
CA LYS A 7 36.68 1.59 -2.14
C LYS A 7 35.42 2.30 -1.66
N GLY A 8 34.30 2.05 -2.31
CA GLY A 8 32.99 2.61 -1.91
C GLY A 8 32.57 2.11 -0.55
N VAL A 9 32.61 0.80 -0.35
CA VAL A 9 32.19 0.16 0.91
C VAL A 9 33.11 0.54 2.07
N MET A 10 34.44 0.47 1.86
CA MET A 10 35.39 0.76 2.93
C MET A 10 35.42 2.24 3.32
N LYS A 11 35.22 3.13 2.37
CA LYS A 11 35.27 4.57 2.64
C LYS A 11 34.00 5.10 3.34
N LYS A 12 32.84 4.53 3.02
CA LYS A 12 31.56 4.99 3.56
C LYS A 12 31.09 4.22 4.79
N GLY A 13 31.66 3.04 5.04
CA GLY A 13 31.25 2.19 6.15
C GLY A 13 29.82 1.66 5.99
N VAL A 14 29.09 1.58 7.10
CA VAL A 14 27.70 1.14 7.09
C VAL A 14 26.81 2.28 6.59
N VAL A 15 26.12 2.05 5.47
CA VAL A 15 25.22 3.04 4.85
C VAL A 15 23.73 2.70 5.07
N THR A 16 23.46 1.60 5.77
CA THR A 16 22.10 1.16 6.11
C THR A 16 21.68 1.70 7.46
N GLY A 17 20.39 1.88 7.63
CA GLY A 17 19.83 2.25 8.92
C GLY A 17 19.71 1.07 9.89
N ASP A 18 19.39 1.36 11.13
CA ASP A 18 19.29 0.37 12.21
C ASP A 18 17.88 -0.25 12.33
N TYR A 19 17.20 -0.35 11.20
CA TYR A 19 15.91 -1.01 11.11
C TYR A 19 16.10 -2.54 11.30
N PRO A 20 15.26 -3.25 12.09
CA PRO A 20 14.05 -2.80 12.77
C PRO A 20 14.25 -2.27 14.21
N ASN A 21 15.48 -2.15 14.70
CA ASN A 21 15.75 -1.67 16.06
C ASN A 21 15.31 -0.22 16.25
N LEU A 22 15.55 0.61 15.22
CA LEU A 22 15.01 1.97 15.16
C LEU A 22 13.83 1.98 14.18
N PRO A 23 12.64 2.43 14.60
CA PRO A 23 11.51 2.53 13.70
C PRO A 23 11.80 3.52 12.58
N TYR A 24 11.48 3.11 11.35
CA TYR A 24 11.61 3.97 10.19
C TYR A 24 10.28 4.64 9.89
N GLU A 25 10.29 5.96 9.86
CA GLU A 25 9.13 6.75 9.45
C GLU A 25 9.33 7.22 8.02
N PRO A 26 8.47 6.79 7.07
CA PRO A 26 8.57 7.23 5.69
C PRO A 26 8.32 8.74 5.54
N TYR A 27 8.91 9.33 4.50
CA TYR A 27 8.72 10.74 4.20
C TYR A 27 7.27 11.04 3.79
N ASP A 28 6.88 12.30 3.90
CA ASP A 28 5.57 12.77 3.42
C ASP A 28 5.47 12.57 1.90
N GLY A 29 4.38 12.01 1.44
CA GLY A 29 4.22 11.62 0.04
C GLY A 29 4.59 10.19 -0.28
N HIS A 30 5.08 9.42 0.70
CA HIS A 30 5.29 7.98 0.53
C HIS A 30 3.96 7.28 0.22
N MET A 31 3.94 6.51 -0.87
CA MET A 31 2.78 5.70 -1.24
C MET A 31 2.96 4.28 -0.70
N GLY A 32 2.49 4.06 0.52
CA GLY A 32 2.43 2.74 1.14
C GLY A 32 1.12 2.02 0.84
N MET A 33 0.65 1.21 1.78
CA MET A 33 -0.59 0.46 1.60
C MET A 33 -1.80 1.39 1.45
N PRO A 34 -2.69 1.14 0.46
CA PRO A 34 -3.93 1.88 0.37
C PRO A 34 -4.86 1.54 1.54
N GLU A 35 -5.45 2.56 2.12
CA GLU A 35 -6.45 2.42 3.18
C GLU A 35 -7.78 2.99 2.71
N VAL A 36 -8.87 2.29 3.00
CA VAL A 36 -10.22 2.68 2.63
C VAL A 36 -10.94 3.24 3.85
N ASP A 37 -11.47 4.44 3.72
CA ASP A 37 -12.35 5.03 4.73
C ASP A 37 -13.78 4.51 4.51
N VAL A 38 -14.21 3.61 5.38
CA VAL A 38 -15.51 2.95 5.28
C VAL A 38 -16.69 3.90 5.50
N HIS A 39 -16.46 5.06 6.13
CA HIS A 39 -17.49 6.06 6.38
C HIS A 39 -17.75 6.97 5.18
N VAL A 40 -16.76 7.14 4.32
CA VAL A 40 -16.82 8.05 3.17
C VAL A 40 -17.11 7.30 1.87
N CYS A 41 -16.72 6.04 1.78
CA CYS A 41 -16.85 5.24 0.56
C CYS A 41 -18.31 4.99 0.19
N ARG A 42 -18.69 5.35 -1.05
CA ARG A 42 -20.02 5.14 -1.59
C ARG A 42 -20.15 3.95 -2.54
N MET A 43 -19.12 3.12 -2.63
CA MET A 43 -19.14 1.96 -3.52
C MET A 43 -19.27 2.32 -5.02
N ASP A 44 -18.61 3.39 -5.44
CA ASP A 44 -18.71 3.86 -6.84
C ASP A 44 -18.03 2.95 -7.87
N LYS A 45 -17.31 1.93 -7.40
CA LYS A 45 -16.62 0.94 -8.24
C LYS A 45 -15.49 1.51 -9.11
N THR A 46 -15.26 2.81 -9.09
CA THR A 46 -14.22 3.46 -9.88
C THR A 46 -12.83 2.90 -9.54
N CYS A 47 -12.58 2.65 -8.26
CA CYS A 47 -11.30 2.06 -7.81
C CYS A 47 -11.07 0.66 -8.39
N VAL A 48 -12.13 -0.13 -8.57
CA VAL A 48 -12.04 -1.46 -9.18
C VAL A 48 -11.67 -1.35 -10.66
N GLU A 49 -12.29 -0.40 -11.36
CA GLU A 49 -12.09 -0.20 -12.80
C GLU A 49 -10.70 0.35 -13.13
N VAL A 50 -10.19 1.27 -12.31
CA VAL A 50 -8.89 1.93 -12.57
C VAL A 50 -7.70 1.13 -12.11
N CYS A 51 -7.89 0.08 -11.32
CA CYS A 51 -6.77 -0.74 -10.83
C CYS A 51 -6.12 -1.52 -11.98
N PRO A 52 -4.86 -1.25 -12.32
CA PRO A 52 -4.22 -1.89 -13.47
C PRO A 52 -3.94 -3.38 -13.26
N THR A 53 -3.83 -3.81 -12.01
CA THR A 53 -3.52 -5.21 -11.66
C THR A 53 -4.74 -6.02 -11.23
N GLY A 54 -5.92 -5.37 -11.12
CA GLY A 54 -7.11 -6.03 -10.62
C GLY A 54 -7.01 -6.46 -9.16
N ALA A 55 -6.28 -5.69 -8.35
CA ALA A 55 -6.07 -5.99 -6.92
C ALA A 55 -7.30 -5.71 -6.07
N ILE A 56 -8.24 -4.94 -6.56
CA ILE A 56 -9.43 -4.52 -5.82
C ILE A 56 -10.63 -5.30 -6.31
N ASP A 57 -11.28 -6.00 -5.40
CA ASP A 57 -12.52 -6.72 -5.64
C ASP A 57 -13.64 -6.11 -4.80
N GLU A 58 -14.83 -6.08 -5.34
CA GLU A 58 -16.01 -5.65 -4.61
C GLU A 58 -16.92 -6.82 -4.28
N GLY A 59 -17.53 -6.76 -3.12
CA GLY A 59 -18.56 -7.68 -2.69
C GLY A 59 -19.80 -6.92 -2.23
N TYR A 60 -20.74 -7.62 -1.61
CA TYR A 60 -21.92 -7.00 -1.02
C TYR A 60 -21.50 -6.14 0.18
N ASN A 61 -21.55 -4.83 0.00
CA ASN A 61 -21.09 -3.83 1.00
C ASN A 61 -19.66 -4.05 1.50
N THR A 62 -18.82 -4.70 0.69
CA THR A 62 -17.43 -4.93 1.04
C THR A 62 -16.51 -4.56 -0.11
N ILE A 63 -15.36 -4.02 0.23
CA ILE A 63 -14.24 -3.82 -0.72
C ILE A 63 -13.05 -4.59 -0.18
N SER A 64 -12.47 -5.43 -1.01
CA SER A 64 -11.26 -6.15 -0.65
C SER A 64 -10.11 -5.71 -1.54
N ILE A 65 -8.95 -5.52 -0.93
CA ILE A 65 -7.72 -5.17 -1.63
C ILE A 65 -6.71 -6.29 -1.40
N ASP A 66 -6.27 -6.90 -2.49
CA ASP A 66 -5.21 -7.91 -2.45
C ASP A 66 -3.85 -7.22 -2.54
N MET A 67 -3.17 -7.12 -1.41
CA MET A 67 -1.86 -6.47 -1.33
C MET A 67 -0.79 -7.23 -2.12
N GLY A 68 -1.01 -8.52 -2.40
CA GLY A 68 -0.12 -9.32 -3.24
C GLY A 68 -0.17 -8.95 -4.72
N LYS A 69 -1.28 -8.38 -5.18
CA LYS A 69 -1.45 -7.89 -6.55
C LYS A 69 -1.24 -6.38 -6.67
N CYS A 70 -1.41 -5.67 -5.57
CA CYS A 70 -1.30 -4.21 -5.55
C CYS A 70 0.14 -3.76 -5.79
N ILE A 71 0.33 -2.82 -6.71
CA ILE A 71 1.63 -2.23 -7.02
C ILE A 71 1.83 -0.85 -6.39
N PHE A 72 0.94 -0.44 -5.51
CA PHE A 72 1.00 0.84 -4.79
C PHE A 72 1.11 2.06 -5.72
N CYS A 73 0.44 2.01 -6.87
CA CYS A 73 0.51 3.08 -7.87
C CYS A 73 -0.33 4.32 -7.52
N GLY A 74 -1.27 4.21 -6.58
CA GLY A 74 -2.11 5.32 -6.13
C GLY A 74 -3.25 5.71 -7.07
N GLU A 75 -3.48 4.97 -8.15
CA GLU A 75 -4.55 5.30 -9.11
C GLU A 75 -5.94 5.22 -8.48
N CYS A 76 -6.18 4.23 -7.62
CA CYS A 76 -7.45 4.10 -6.91
C CYS A 76 -7.73 5.31 -6.00
N ALA A 77 -6.71 5.81 -5.31
CA ALA A 77 -6.83 6.98 -4.46
C ALA A 77 -7.05 8.26 -5.29
N ARG A 78 -6.39 8.35 -6.44
CA ARG A 78 -6.47 9.50 -7.34
C ARG A 78 -7.84 9.63 -8.01
N HIS A 79 -8.42 8.51 -8.41
CA HIS A 79 -9.67 8.47 -9.18
C HIS A 79 -10.93 8.32 -8.31
N CYS A 80 -10.78 8.12 -7.00
CA CYS A 80 -11.94 8.02 -6.10
C CYS A 80 -12.60 9.40 -5.96
N PRO A 81 -13.87 9.57 -6.37
CA PRO A 81 -14.54 10.88 -6.32
C PRO A 81 -14.79 11.34 -4.87
N GLU A 82 -14.97 10.40 -3.95
CA GLU A 82 -15.20 10.71 -2.55
C GLU A 82 -13.92 10.77 -1.73
N GLN A 83 -12.77 10.51 -2.34
CA GLN A 83 -11.47 10.43 -1.68
C GLN A 83 -11.47 9.47 -0.48
N ALA A 84 -12.20 8.38 -0.60
CA ALA A 84 -12.30 7.37 0.45
C ALA A 84 -11.02 6.53 0.58
N ILE A 85 -10.22 6.48 -0.47
CA ILE A 85 -8.98 5.72 -0.49
C ILE A 85 -7.81 6.68 -0.36
N LYS A 86 -6.93 6.39 0.59
CA LYS A 86 -5.71 7.16 0.82
C LYS A 86 -4.53 6.23 0.87
N MET A 87 -3.42 6.67 0.29
CA MET A 87 -2.15 5.94 0.41
C MET A 87 -1.52 6.26 1.77
N SER A 88 -1.40 5.24 2.61
CA SER A 88 -0.82 5.40 3.94
C SER A 88 0.71 5.35 3.91
N LYS A 89 1.33 5.64 5.04
CA LYS A 89 2.78 5.46 5.23
C LYS A 89 3.15 4.03 5.64
N LYS A 90 2.19 3.15 5.80
CA LYS A 90 2.42 1.77 6.21
C LYS A 90 3.06 0.98 5.06
N PHE A 91 4.19 0.37 5.32
CA PHE A 91 4.91 -0.45 4.33
C PHE A 91 5.20 -1.86 4.85
N GLU A 92 5.10 -2.08 6.16
CA GLU A 92 5.41 -3.36 6.77
C GLU A 92 4.26 -4.33 6.54
N LEU A 93 4.48 -5.29 5.66
CA LEU A 93 3.49 -6.28 5.28
C LEU A 93 4.20 -7.60 5.07
N ALA A 94 3.77 -8.62 5.80
CA ALA A 94 4.29 -9.97 5.65
C ALA A 94 3.18 -10.99 5.94
N ALA A 95 3.16 -12.06 5.15
CA ALA A 95 2.21 -13.14 5.32
C ALA A 95 2.83 -14.46 4.86
N LYS A 96 2.39 -15.56 5.42
CA LYS A 96 2.81 -16.90 4.99
C LYS A 96 2.11 -17.33 3.71
N ASP A 97 0.82 -17.02 3.61
CA ASP A 97 -0.02 -17.36 2.46
C ASP A 97 -0.46 -16.11 1.72
N ALA A 98 -0.62 -16.21 0.42
CA ALA A 98 -1.07 -15.09 -0.42
C ALA A 98 -2.46 -14.58 -0.02
N GLN A 99 -3.31 -15.44 0.53
CA GLN A 99 -4.65 -15.07 0.97
C GLN A 99 -4.62 -14.15 2.20
N ASP A 100 -3.60 -14.26 3.04
CA ASP A 100 -3.44 -13.42 4.24
C ASP A 100 -3.08 -11.97 3.87
N LEU A 101 -2.65 -11.72 2.65
CA LEU A 101 -2.38 -10.38 2.14
C LEU A 101 -3.65 -9.64 1.70
N LYS A 102 -4.77 -10.32 1.67
CA LYS A 102 -6.04 -9.73 1.26
C LYS A 102 -6.71 -9.04 2.44
N VAL A 103 -6.89 -7.73 2.33
CA VAL A 103 -7.55 -6.90 3.35
C VAL A 103 -8.98 -6.64 2.90
N VAL A 104 -9.92 -6.89 3.79
CA VAL A 104 -11.36 -6.71 3.52
C VAL A 104 -11.90 -5.56 4.37
N TYR A 105 -12.49 -4.57 3.71
CA TYR A 105 -13.16 -3.45 4.36
C TYR A 105 -14.67 -3.59 4.22
N ARG A 106 -15.38 -3.60 5.35
CA ARG A 106 -16.83 -3.64 5.36
C ARG A 106 -17.37 -2.21 5.40
N ILE A 107 -18.18 -1.88 4.40
CA ILE A 107 -18.75 -0.54 4.27
C ILE A 107 -20.17 -0.56 4.82
N ASP A 108 -20.38 0.08 5.96
CA ASP A 108 -21.68 0.25 6.55
C ASP A 108 -22.35 1.50 5.97
N ARG A 109 -23.27 1.27 5.06
CA ARG A 109 -24.14 2.36 4.59
C ARG A 109 -25.21 2.63 5.66
N LYS A 110 -24.94 3.58 6.51
CA LYS A 110 -26.04 4.21 7.26
C LYS A 110 -26.78 5.12 6.30
N GLN A 111 -27.93 4.68 5.90
CA GLN A 111 -28.88 5.53 5.19
C GLN A 111 -29.39 6.62 6.11
#